data_4265a7ea46658f2ab8d8a70b9e8f7d60
#
_entry.id   4265a7ea46658f2ab8d8a70b9e8f7d60
#
_cell.length_a   1.000
_cell.length_b   1.000
_cell.length_c   1.000
_cell.angle_alpha   90.00
_cell.angle_beta   90.00
_cell.angle_gamma   90.00
#
_symmetry.space_group_name_H-M   'P 1'
#
loop_
_entity.id
_entity.type
_entity.pdbx_description
1 polymer ?
#
loop_
_entity_poly.entity_id
_entity_poly.type
_entity_poly.pdbx_seq_one_letter_code
_entity_poly.pdbx_strand_id
1 'polypeptide(L)'
;MDAPETKGVREALKLSVPLLPGGAELTAVCEYYERDGGYFLLRSNELWTSEQEEFIFLFTCPRLTEAVHEAVKEFVCREGKKMAHIGPGHMYTGVSSVIICDDADEAAEKALKKSSYTKTFRFMIHGWLEYRANCLDLSRERFLFNRAGRRMQPEMMKVWEGRKACLLYTSPSPTRRS
;
A
#
# COMPACT_ATOMS: atom_id res chain seq x y z
N MET A 1 -0.23 0.42 -28.32
CA MET A 1 -0.15 0.96 -26.95
C MET A 1 -1.21 0.21 -26.18
N ASP A 2 -0.86 -0.97 -25.66
CA ASP A 2 -1.80 -1.80 -24.92
C ASP A 2 -1.83 -1.25 -23.49
N ALA A 3 -3.04 -0.97 -23.00
CA ALA A 3 -3.23 -0.48 -21.63
C ALA A 3 -2.69 -1.52 -20.63
N PRO A 4 -2.09 -1.10 -19.50
CA PRO A 4 -1.64 -2.04 -18.49
C PRO A 4 -2.84 -2.88 -18.03
N GLU A 5 -2.68 -4.20 -18.05
CA GLU A 5 -3.70 -5.12 -17.51
C GLU A 5 -3.84 -4.88 -16.02
N THR A 6 -4.80 -4.08 -15.65
CA THR A 6 -5.26 -3.93 -14.27
C THR A 6 -5.98 -5.22 -13.90
N LYS A 7 -5.25 -6.20 -13.36
CA LYS A 7 -5.89 -7.35 -12.72
C LYS A 7 -6.63 -6.83 -11.49
N GLY A 8 -7.96 -6.85 -11.62
CA GLY A 8 -8.88 -6.35 -10.61
C GLY A 8 -8.61 -6.89 -9.21
N VAL A 9 -9.15 -6.18 -8.21
CA VAL A 9 -9.22 -6.58 -6.80
C VAL A 9 -9.58 -8.06 -6.73
N ARG A 10 -8.58 -8.91 -6.54
CA ARG A 10 -8.84 -10.32 -6.24
C ARG A 10 -9.43 -10.37 -4.84
N GLU A 11 -10.54 -11.11 -4.74
CA GLU A 11 -11.15 -11.55 -3.49
C GLU A 11 -10.07 -11.81 -2.45
N ALA A 12 -10.24 -11.24 -1.25
CA ALA A 12 -9.26 -11.26 -0.18
C ALA A 12 -8.60 -12.65 -0.13
N LEU A 13 -7.34 -12.72 -0.55
CA LEU A 13 -6.53 -13.89 -0.38
C LEU A 13 -6.81 -14.40 1.04
N LYS A 14 -7.09 -15.70 1.19
CA LYS A 14 -7.26 -16.34 2.50
C LYS A 14 -5.94 -16.31 3.26
N LEU A 15 -5.49 -15.08 3.55
CA LEU A 15 -4.35 -14.85 4.42
C LEU A 15 -4.80 -15.21 5.83
N SER A 16 -4.07 -16.09 6.47
CA SER A 16 -4.23 -16.30 7.91
C SER A 16 -3.75 -15.04 8.62
N VAL A 17 -4.67 -14.11 8.85
CA VAL A 17 -4.38 -12.87 9.56
C VAL A 17 -4.32 -13.19 11.06
N PRO A 18 -3.18 -12.99 11.73
CA PRO A 18 -3.10 -13.13 13.17
C PRO A 18 -3.95 -12.07 13.85
N LEU A 19 -4.34 -12.30 15.09
CA LEU A 19 -4.95 -11.27 15.92
C LEU A 19 -3.93 -10.13 16.11
N LEU A 20 -4.20 -8.99 15.46
CA LEU A 20 -3.35 -7.80 15.60
C LEU A 20 -3.73 -7.02 16.85
N PRO A 21 -2.77 -6.34 17.51
CA PRO A 21 -3.05 -5.54 18.70
C PRO A 21 -3.96 -4.35 18.39
N GLY A 22 -4.61 -3.81 19.42
CA GLY A 22 -5.39 -2.56 19.32
C GLY A 22 -6.61 -2.61 18.42
N GLY A 23 -7.15 -3.80 18.14
CA GLY A 23 -8.30 -3.95 17.25
C GLY A 23 -8.00 -3.63 15.77
N ALA A 24 -6.74 -3.75 15.35
CA ALA A 24 -6.38 -3.58 13.96
C ALA A 24 -6.84 -4.77 13.11
N GLU A 25 -7.55 -4.48 12.03
CA GLU A 25 -8.13 -5.47 11.12
C GLU A 25 -7.64 -5.26 9.70
N LEU A 26 -7.25 -6.35 9.02
CA LEU A 26 -6.96 -6.33 7.58
C LEU A 26 -8.28 -6.30 6.80
N THR A 27 -8.53 -5.21 6.12
CA THR A 27 -9.78 -4.97 5.37
C THR A 27 -9.66 -5.42 3.92
N ALA A 28 -8.53 -5.18 3.28
CA ALA A 28 -8.32 -5.54 1.88
C ALA A 28 -6.83 -5.73 1.56
N VAL A 29 -6.57 -6.50 0.50
CA VAL A 29 -5.25 -6.59 -0.14
C VAL A 29 -5.43 -6.34 -1.63
N CYS A 30 -4.65 -5.41 -2.18
CA CYS A 30 -4.59 -5.11 -3.60
C CYS A 30 -3.23 -5.52 -4.15
N GLU A 31 -3.23 -6.11 -5.34
CA GLU A 31 -2.03 -6.49 -6.07
C GLU A 31 -2.00 -5.72 -7.39
N TYR A 32 -0.85 -5.14 -7.70
CA TYR A 32 -0.56 -4.52 -8.98
C TYR A 32 0.71 -5.12 -9.54
N TYR A 33 0.69 -5.46 -10.82
CA TYR A 33 1.83 -6.03 -11.52
C TYR A 33 2.04 -5.32 -12.85
N GLU A 34 3.26 -4.87 -13.09
CA GLU A 34 3.67 -4.25 -14.34
C GLU A 34 4.90 -4.95 -14.90
N ARG A 35 4.86 -5.23 -16.19
CA ARG A 35 5.97 -5.84 -16.90
C ARG A 35 6.35 -4.99 -18.11
N ASP A 36 7.57 -4.47 -18.06
CA ASP A 36 8.20 -3.81 -19.19
C ASP A 36 9.24 -4.70 -19.83
N GLY A 37 9.24 -4.76 -21.19
CA GLY A 37 10.19 -5.55 -21.96
C GLY A 37 10.74 -4.78 -23.14
N GLY A 38 12.04 -4.85 -23.38
CA GLY A 38 12.72 -4.33 -24.57
C GLY A 38 12.95 -5.44 -25.61
N TYR A 39 12.51 -5.21 -26.85
CA TYR A 39 12.67 -6.16 -27.95
C TYR A 39 13.64 -5.60 -29.01
N PHE A 40 14.44 -6.47 -29.60
CA PHE A 40 15.33 -6.13 -30.73
C PHE A 40 14.93 -6.91 -31.98
N LEU A 41 14.52 -6.18 -33.01
CA LEU A 41 14.13 -6.65 -34.37
C LEU A 41 12.90 -7.59 -34.44
N LEU A 42 12.72 -8.49 -33.49
CA LEU A 42 11.58 -9.41 -33.41
C LEU A 42 11.14 -9.61 -31.96
N ARG A 43 9.83 -9.77 -31.74
CA ARG A 43 9.25 -10.04 -30.42
C ARG A 43 9.80 -11.30 -29.71
N SER A 44 10.42 -12.20 -30.45
CA SER A 44 11.10 -13.39 -29.90
C SER A 44 12.47 -13.10 -29.28
N ASN A 45 13.05 -11.92 -29.54
CA ASN A 45 14.36 -11.54 -29.02
C ASN A 45 14.20 -10.47 -27.92
N GLU A 46 13.68 -10.88 -26.78
CA GLU A 46 13.58 -10.04 -25.59
C GLU A 46 14.98 -9.76 -25.04
N LEU A 47 15.40 -8.48 -25.08
CA LEU A 47 16.73 -8.07 -24.61
C LEU A 47 16.79 -7.91 -23.09
N TRP A 48 15.69 -7.46 -22.50
CA TRP A 48 15.56 -7.27 -21.07
C TRP A 48 14.08 -7.26 -20.69
N THR A 49 13.79 -7.72 -19.49
CA THR A 49 12.48 -7.65 -18.84
C THR A 49 12.64 -6.98 -17.51
N SER A 50 11.76 -6.03 -17.22
CA SER A 50 11.65 -5.39 -15.91
C SER A 50 10.26 -5.70 -15.35
N GLU A 51 10.22 -6.41 -14.25
CA GLU A 51 8.99 -6.77 -13.56
C GLU A 51 8.91 -5.98 -12.25
N GLN A 52 7.80 -5.26 -12.10
CA GLN A 52 7.49 -4.49 -10.91
C GLN A 52 6.18 -4.95 -10.32
N GLU A 53 6.18 -5.18 -9.02
CA GLU A 53 5.03 -5.64 -8.28
C GLU A 53 4.73 -4.68 -7.13
N GLU A 54 3.46 -4.49 -6.83
CA GLU A 54 3.05 -3.73 -5.65
C GLU A 54 1.91 -4.45 -4.93
N PHE A 55 2.10 -4.67 -3.64
CA PHE A 55 1.09 -5.23 -2.75
C PHE A 55 0.69 -4.15 -1.73
N ILE A 56 -0.60 -3.81 -1.71
CA ILE A 56 -1.16 -2.82 -0.78
C ILE A 56 -2.09 -3.54 0.19
N PHE A 57 -1.76 -3.46 1.47
CA PHE A 57 -2.54 -4.02 2.57
C PHE A 57 -3.28 -2.89 3.29
N LEU A 58 -4.60 -2.90 3.23
CA LEU A 58 -5.46 -1.92 3.88
C LEU A 58 -5.90 -2.42 5.25
N PHE A 59 -5.61 -1.63 6.27
CA PHE A 59 -6.03 -1.89 7.65
C PHE A 59 -6.92 -0.79 8.19
N THR A 60 -7.80 -1.18 9.11
CA THR A 60 -8.56 -0.25 9.93
C THR A 60 -8.26 -0.51 11.41
N CYS A 61 -8.18 0.53 12.23
CA CYS A 61 -8.07 0.41 13.68
C CYS A 61 -8.67 1.65 14.37
N PRO A 62 -9.19 1.53 15.59
CA PRO A 62 -9.68 2.69 16.35
C PRO A 62 -8.55 3.65 16.68
N ARG A 63 -7.39 3.12 17.10
CA ARG A 63 -6.25 3.95 17.47
C ARG A 63 -4.94 3.35 16.99
N LEU A 64 -4.16 4.16 16.27
CA LEU A 64 -2.80 3.78 15.89
C LEU A 64 -1.84 4.05 17.05
N THR A 65 -1.30 2.98 17.61
CA THR A 65 -0.20 3.00 18.59
C THR A 65 1.08 2.48 17.94
N GLU A 66 2.24 2.69 18.61
CA GLU A 66 3.51 2.14 18.14
C GLU A 66 3.44 0.61 18.00
N ALA A 67 2.82 -0.07 18.98
CA ALA A 67 2.65 -1.53 18.95
C ALA A 67 1.79 -2.01 17.75
N VAL A 68 0.71 -1.29 17.43
CA VAL A 68 -0.11 -1.58 16.25
C VAL A 68 0.70 -1.39 14.97
N HIS A 69 1.44 -0.27 14.86
CA HIS A 69 2.26 0.00 13.69
C HIS A 69 3.32 -1.09 13.45
N GLU A 70 4.07 -1.48 14.50
CA GLU A 70 5.12 -2.49 14.35
C GLU A 70 4.53 -3.88 14.03
N ALA A 71 3.41 -4.26 14.62
CA ALA A 71 2.73 -5.51 14.30
C ALA A 71 2.23 -5.54 12.84
N VAL A 72 1.62 -4.46 12.37
CA VAL A 72 1.19 -4.32 10.97
C VAL A 72 2.39 -4.38 10.02
N LYS A 73 3.47 -3.65 10.31
CA LYS A 73 4.70 -3.67 9.50
C LYS A 73 5.29 -5.07 9.41
N GLU A 74 5.41 -5.78 10.54
CA GLU A 74 5.94 -7.15 10.56
C GLU A 74 5.08 -8.07 9.70
N PHE A 75 3.76 -8.00 9.86
CA PHE A 75 2.81 -8.78 9.07
C PHE A 75 2.96 -8.49 7.57
N VAL A 76 2.92 -7.22 7.17
CA VAL A 76 2.99 -6.80 5.75
C VAL A 76 4.32 -7.19 5.12
N CYS A 77 5.44 -6.99 5.81
CA CYS A 77 6.76 -7.37 5.29
C CYS A 77 6.91 -8.88 5.15
N ARG A 78 6.34 -9.65 6.08
CA ARG A 78 6.35 -11.12 6.04
C ARG A 78 5.49 -11.66 4.90
N GLU A 79 4.23 -11.22 4.81
CA GLU A 79 3.30 -11.73 3.79
C GLU A 79 3.65 -11.21 2.40
N GLY A 80 4.00 -9.93 2.25
CA GLY A 80 4.45 -9.37 0.99
C GLY A 80 5.69 -10.08 0.42
N LYS A 81 6.62 -10.49 1.28
CA LYS A 81 7.77 -11.30 0.85
C LYS A 81 7.38 -12.69 0.34
N LYS A 82 6.33 -13.30 0.90
CA LYS A 82 5.82 -14.60 0.42
C LYS A 82 5.09 -14.48 -0.91
N MET A 83 4.43 -13.34 -1.13
CA MET A 83 3.65 -13.08 -2.34
C MET A 83 4.55 -12.67 -3.52
N ALA A 84 5.71 -12.07 -3.26
CA ALA A 84 6.61 -11.56 -4.28
C ALA A 84 7.14 -12.69 -5.21
N HIS A 85 7.06 -12.47 -6.52
CA HIS A 85 7.54 -13.39 -7.55
C HIS A 85 9.02 -13.14 -7.87
N ILE A 86 9.89 -13.54 -6.95
CA ILE A 86 11.33 -13.28 -7.03
C ILE A 86 11.98 -14.24 -8.00
N GLY A 87 12.57 -13.72 -9.09
CA GLY A 87 13.20 -14.53 -10.12
C GLY A 87 14.01 -13.71 -11.12
N PRO A 88 14.48 -14.33 -12.21
CA PRO A 88 15.08 -13.60 -13.33
C PRO A 88 14.08 -12.58 -13.91
N GLY A 89 14.53 -11.34 -14.10
CA GLY A 89 13.67 -10.24 -14.58
C GLY A 89 12.98 -9.44 -13.48
N HIS A 90 12.82 -9.99 -12.27
CA HIS A 90 12.28 -9.22 -11.15
C HIS A 90 13.20 -8.06 -10.77
N MET A 91 12.66 -6.86 -10.73
CA MET A 91 13.41 -5.66 -10.34
C MET A 91 12.96 -5.08 -9.00
N TYR A 92 11.64 -5.04 -8.77
CA TYR A 92 11.13 -4.32 -7.61
C TYR A 92 9.79 -4.90 -7.11
N THR A 93 9.67 -5.04 -5.80
CA THR A 93 8.41 -5.29 -5.11
C THR A 93 8.16 -4.20 -4.08
N GLY A 94 7.09 -3.43 -4.24
CA GLY A 94 6.56 -2.52 -3.22
C GLY A 94 5.60 -3.26 -2.29
N VAL A 95 5.83 -3.21 -0.99
CA VAL A 95 4.85 -3.69 -0.01
C VAL A 95 4.39 -2.54 0.87
N SER A 96 3.12 -2.21 0.76
CA SER A 96 2.55 -1.00 1.36
C SER A 96 1.53 -1.37 2.44
N SER A 97 1.65 -0.80 3.64
CA SER A 97 0.55 -0.72 4.58
C SER A 97 -0.18 0.62 4.40
N VAL A 98 -1.51 0.57 4.33
CA VAL A 98 -2.39 1.73 4.42
C VAL A 98 -3.27 1.53 5.63
N ILE A 99 -3.06 2.32 6.68
CA ILE A 99 -3.80 2.21 7.94
C ILE A 99 -4.77 3.40 8.01
N ILE A 100 -6.05 3.12 8.17
CA ILE A 100 -7.06 4.14 8.47
C ILE A 100 -7.40 4.01 9.96
N CYS A 101 -7.18 5.06 10.73
CA CYS A 101 -7.47 5.09 12.16
C CYS A 101 -8.30 6.30 12.55
N ASP A 102 -9.06 6.19 13.65
CA ASP A 102 -9.78 7.32 14.18
C ASP A 102 -8.81 8.34 14.79
N ASP A 103 -7.74 7.88 15.47
CA ASP A 103 -6.70 8.73 16.05
C ASP A 103 -5.33 8.03 16.00
N ALA A 104 -4.25 8.81 15.88
CA ALA A 104 -2.88 8.34 15.94
C ALA A 104 -2.11 9.03 17.05
N ASP A 105 -1.47 8.27 17.95
CA ASP A 105 -0.64 8.87 19.00
C ASP A 105 0.73 9.34 18.48
N GLU A 106 1.40 10.23 19.23
CA GLU A 106 2.68 10.79 18.80
C GLU A 106 3.80 9.76 18.69
N ALA A 107 3.79 8.72 19.52
CA ALA A 107 4.79 7.66 19.47
C ALA A 107 4.63 6.85 18.20
N ALA A 108 3.39 6.50 17.84
CA ALA A 108 3.05 5.82 16.57
C ALA A 108 3.43 6.67 15.35
N GLU A 109 3.15 7.97 15.37
CA GLU A 109 3.54 8.89 14.30
C GLU A 109 5.05 8.91 14.09
N LYS A 110 5.83 9.00 15.19
CA LYS A 110 7.30 8.97 15.14
C LYS A 110 7.82 7.63 14.63
N ALA A 111 7.27 6.52 15.11
CA ALA A 111 7.62 5.16 14.68
C ALA A 111 7.34 4.96 13.20
N LEU A 112 6.14 5.33 12.72
CA LEU A 112 5.74 5.23 11.32
C LEU A 112 6.67 6.03 10.41
N LYS A 113 6.94 7.29 10.72
CA LYS A 113 7.81 8.17 9.92
C LYS A 113 9.25 7.68 9.82
N LYS A 114 9.76 7.04 10.87
CA LYS A 114 11.11 6.46 10.92
C LYS A 114 11.19 5.06 10.35
N SER A 115 10.05 4.39 10.21
CA SER A 115 10.02 2.99 9.77
C SER A 115 10.61 2.85 8.36
N SER A 116 11.41 1.82 8.21
CA SER A 116 11.94 1.40 6.91
C SER A 116 12.16 -0.10 6.92
N TYR A 117 12.04 -0.71 5.76
CA TYR A 117 12.48 -2.07 5.55
C TYR A 117 12.79 -2.24 4.07
N THR A 118 13.95 -2.79 3.80
CA THR A 118 14.39 -3.12 2.44
C THR A 118 15.04 -4.49 2.47
N LYS A 119 14.69 -5.33 1.52
CA LYS A 119 15.29 -6.65 1.33
C LYS A 119 15.77 -6.79 -0.10
N THR A 120 17.05 -7.01 -0.29
CA THR A 120 17.66 -7.31 -1.59
C THR A 120 17.71 -8.82 -1.83
N PHE A 121 17.61 -9.24 -3.09
CA PHE A 121 17.63 -10.63 -3.49
C PHE A 121 18.84 -10.89 -4.39
N ARG A 122 19.61 -11.96 -4.08
CA ARG A 122 20.82 -12.37 -4.80
C ARG A 122 21.73 -11.18 -5.16
N PHE A 123 22.15 -10.42 -4.15
CA PHE A 123 23.02 -9.23 -4.36
C PHE A 123 22.46 -8.24 -5.40
N MET A 124 21.14 -8.00 -5.37
CA MET A 124 20.38 -7.15 -6.30
C MET A 124 20.19 -7.71 -7.73
N ILE A 125 20.71 -8.89 -8.06
CA ILE A 125 20.47 -9.50 -9.39
C ILE A 125 19.00 -9.82 -9.61
N HIS A 126 18.27 -10.14 -8.52
CA HIS A 126 16.82 -10.35 -8.51
C HIS A 126 16.09 -9.18 -7.81
N GLY A 127 16.60 -7.96 -7.96
CA GLY A 127 15.97 -6.74 -7.44
C GLY A 127 15.87 -6.64 -5.93
N TRP A 128 14.87 -5.88 -5.48
CA TRP A 128 14.65 -5.64 -4.05
C TRP A 128 13.17 -5.46 -3.72
N LEU A 129 12.85 -5.65 -2.44
CA LEU A 129 11.55 -5.35 -1.84
C LEU A 129 11.69 -4.14 -0.90
N GLU A 130 10.76 -3.20 -0.95
CA GLU A 130 10.72 -2.01 -0.11
C GLU A 130 9.37 -1.86 0.60
N TYR A 131 9.41 -1.57 1.90
CA TYR A 131 8.21 -1.31 2.70
C TYR A 131 7.82 0.16 2.69
N ARG A 132 6.54 0.42 2.43
CA ARG A 132 5.91 1.74 2.45
C ARG A 132 4.86 1.78 3.54
N ALA A 133 5.02 2.68 4.51
CA ALA A 133 4.05 2.92 5.57
C ALA A 133 3.22 4.16 5.27
N ASN A 134 1.91 4.00 5.31
CA ASN A 134 0.94 5.07 5.08
C ASN A 134 -0.15 4.97 6.14
N CYS A 135 -0.58 6.11 6.67
CA CYS A 135 -1.70 6.18 7.60
C CYS A 135 -2.56 7.41 7.31
N LEU A 136 -3.88 7.25 7.41
CA LEU A 136 -4.86 8.32 7.46
C LEU A 136 -5.40 8.44 8.88
N ASP A 137 -5.06 9.52 9.55
CA ASP A 137 -5.57 9.94 10.86
C ASP A 137 -6.86 10.75 10.62
N LEU A 138 -8.01 10.14 10.92
CA LEU A 138 -9.32 10.75 10.67
C LEU A 138 -9.60 11.91 11.61
N SER A 139 -9.14 11.85 12.87
CA SER A 139 -9.38 12.92 13.86
C SER A 139 -8.74 14.25 13.45
N ARG A 140 -7.60 14.17 12.77
CA ARG A 140 -6.85 15.35 12.30
C ARG A 140 -6.91 15.53 10.79
N GLU A 141 -7.66 14.67 10.08
CA GLU A 141 -7.79 14.65 8.62
C GLU A 141 -6.46 14.75 7.88
N ARG A 142 -5.46 14.03 8.36
CA ARG A 142 -4.10 14.11 7.82
C ARG A 142 -3.53 12.75 7.44
N PHE A 143 -2.62 12.78 6.48
CA PHE A 143 -1.84 11.61 6.11
C PHE A 143 -0.47 11.61 6.77
N LEU A 144 -0.04 10.43 7.21
CA LEU A 144 1.29 10.15 7.71
C LEU A 144 1.98 9.16 6.77
N PHE A 145 3.24 9.40 6.47
CA PHE A 145 4.03 8.58 5.55
C PHE A 145 5.43 8.36 6.09
N ASN A 146 6.00 7.18 5.86
CA ASN A 146 7.44 7.02 5.93
C ASN A 146 8.09 7.57 4.63
N ARG A 147 9.43 7.55 4.56
CA ARG A 147 10.16 8.09 3.39
C ARG A 147 9.72 7.43 2.08
N ALA A 148 9.58 6.11 2.06
CA ALA A 148 9.18 5.35 0.88
C ALA A 148 7.70 5.54 0.52
N GLY A 149 6.83 5.62 1.54
CA GLY A 149 5.37 5.78 1.38
C GLY A 149 4.95 7.12 0.78
N ARG A 150 5.80 8.16 0.85
CA ARG A 150 5.51 9.47 0.24
C ARG A 150 5.18 9.40 -1.25
N ARG A 151 5.65 8.38 -1.96
CA ARG A 151 5.33 8.19 -3.37
C ARG A 151 3.84 7.96 -3.62
N MET A 152 3.12 7.41 -2.64
CA MET A 152 1.68 7.16 -2.72
C MET A 152 0.84 8.40 -2.36
N GLN A 153 1.43 9.43 -1.77
CA GLN A 153 0.71 10.59 -1.27
C GLN A 153 -0.21 11.26 -2.31
N PRO A 154 0.23 11.53 -3.56
CA PRO A 154 -0.63 12.21 -4.55
C PRO A 154 -1.91 11.41 -4.85
N GLU A 155 -1.79 10.09 -4.99
CA GLU A 155 -2.93 9.23 -5.28
C GLU A 155 -3.88 9.11 -4.08
N MET A 156 -3.33 8.96 -2.87
CA MET A 156 -4.14 8.92 -1.65
C MET A 156 -4.89 10.24 -1.41
N MET A 157 -4.25 11.38 -1.68
CA MET A 157 -4.90 12.69 -1.59
C MET A 157 -6.04 12.83 -2.59
N LYS A 158 -5.86 12.41 -3.84
CA LYS A 158 -6.95 12.43 -4.85
C LYS A 158 -8.16 11.62 -4.40
N VAL A 159 -7.94 10.41 -3.89
CA VAL A 159 -9.03 9.55 -3.39
C VAL A 159 -9.76 10.22 -2.22
N TRP A 160 -9.02 10.82 -1.31
CA TRP A 160 -9.58 11.49 -0.14
C TRP A 160 -10.41 12.72 -0.50
N GLU A 161 -9.90 13.57 -1.39
CA GLU A 161 -10.60 14.76 -1.89
C GLU A 161 -11.86 14.39 -2.69
N GLY A 162 -11.76 13.37 -3.54
CA GLY A 162 -12.91 12.84 -4.27
C GLY A 162 -14.03 12.35 -3.34
N ARG A 163 -13.69 11.70 -2.22
CA ARG A 163 -14.66 11.28 -1.20
C ARG A 163 -15.33 12.50 -0.53
N LYS A 164 -14.57 13.53 -0.17
CA LYS A 164 -15.11 14.76 0.42
C LYS A 164 -16.10 15.43 -0.53
N ALA A 165 -15.80 15.52 -1.80
CA ALA A 165 -16.71 16.06 -2.82
C ALA A 165 -18.00 15.25 -2.90
N CYS A 166 -17.94 13.91 -2.93
CA CYS A 166 -19.12 13.05 -2.94
C CYS A 166 -20.02 13.25 -1.72
N LEU A 167 -19.44 13.36 -0.52
CA LEU A 167 -20.21 13.58 0.71
C LEU A 167 -20.92 14.93 0.75
N LEU A 168 -20.35 15.97 0.15
CA LEU A 168 -20.99 17.29 0.03
C LEU A 168 -22.22 17.25 -0.88
N TYR A 169 -22.22 16.44 -1.93
CA TYR A 169 -23.36 16.27 -2.83
C TYR A 169 -24.49 15.41 -2.24
N THR A 170 -24.19 14.57 -1.26
CA THR A 170 -25.18 13.67 -0.62
C THR A 170 -25.77 14.23 0.67
N SER A 171 -25.26 15.35 1.19
CA SER A 171 -25.88 16.05 2.33
C SER A 171 -27.21 16.65 1.92
N PRO A 172 -28.35 16.32 2.60
CA PRO A 172 -29.65 16.94 2.31
C PRO A 172 -29.52 18.44 2.56
N SER A 173 -29.91 19.22 1.54
CA SER A 173 -29.99 20.68 1.63
C SER A 173 -30.86 21.08 2.83
N PRO A 174 -30.43 22.02 3.69
CA PRO A 174 -31.30 22.46 4.80
C PRO A 174 -32.55 23.07 4.22
N THR A 175 -33.69 22.43 4.46
CA THR A 175 -35.03 22.90 4.08
C THR A 175 -35.22 24.28 4.72
N ARG A 176 -35.27 25.32 3.88
CA ARG A 176 -35.75 26.66 4.30
C ARG A 176 -37.17 26.48 4.82
N ARG A 177 -37.35 26.60 6.12
CA ARG A 177 -38.71 26.82 6.67
C ARG A 177 -39.10 28.24 6.34
N SER A 178 -40.16 28.35 5.56
CA SER A 178 -40.95 29.57 5.33
C SER A 178 -41.74 29.88 6.59
#